data_4b2dc7fed29787500efde8a9e1abff62
#
_entry.id   4b2dc7fed29787500efde8a9e1abff62
#
_cell.length_a   1.000
_cell.length_b   1.000
_cell.length_c   1.000
_cell.angle_alpha   90.00
_cell.angle_beta   90.00
_cell.angle_gamma   90.00
#
_symmetry.space_group_name_H-M   'P 1'
#
loop_
_entity.id
_entity.type
_entity.pdbx_description
1 polymer ?
#
loop_
_entity_poly.entity_id
_entity_poly.type
_entity_poly.pdbx_seq_one_letter_code
_entity_poly.pdbx_strand_id
1 'polypeptide(L)'
;KKEVEDALSEKSVADMTRAKQMKSLFRIITPHLNLKDIPLVVVNHTYKEIGLFPKDIVSGGTGAYYSSDAIWIVGRQQEKDGKEIKGYHFVINIEKSRHVREKSKIPITVTFEGGISKWSGLLDVAEQGGYINKPKMGWYEAIDPATGEVLSEKLLRAKEIVNNKDFWLMMFEKTDLKDYIHNRYSMDAGGLIMHEDKETTADIIDNEVEEHDD
;
A
#
# COMPACT_ATOMS: atom_id res chain seq x y z
N LYS A 1 -21.29 24.56 15.97
CA LYS A 1 -22.28 25.61 16.12
C LYS A 1 -22.65 26.20 14.77
N LYS A 2 -21.68 26.68 13.99
CA LYS A 2 -21.89 27.24 12.65
C LYS A 2 -22.49 26.23 11.65
N GLU A 3 -22.03 24.98 11.62
CA GLU A 3 -22.59 23.92 10.76
C GLU A 3 -24.10 23.69 11.02
N VAL A 4 -24.54 23.80 12.28
CA VAL A 4 -25.94 23.64 12.66
C VAL A 4 -26.76 24.89 12.25
N GLU A 5 -26.19 26.08 12.40
CA GLU A 5 -26.82 27.33 11.98
C GLU A 5 -26.95 27.40 10.45
N ASP A 6 -25.92 26.97 9.71
CA ASP A 6 -25.95 26.93 8.23
C ASP A 6 -26.93 25.88 7.72
N ALA A 7 -27.02 24.70 8.37
CA ALA A 7 -28.01 23.67 8.05
C ALA A 7 -29.46 24.14 8.28
N LEU A 8 -29.69 24.87 9.35
CA LEU A 8 -31.01 25.46 9.67
C LEU A 8 -31.40 26.58 8.72
N SER A 9 -30.42 27.29 8.13
CA SER A 9 -30.66 28.39 7.20
C SER A 9 -30.64 27.95 5.72
N GLU A 10 -30.58 26.64 5.41
CA GLU A 10 -30.47 26.08 4.05
C GLU A 10 -29.33 26.68 3.21
N LYS A 11 -28.33 27.26 3.83
CA LYS A 11 -27.16 27.83 3.15
C LYS A 11 -26.15 26.72 2.85
N SER A 12 -26.01 26.37 1.60
CA SER A 12 -24.93 25.54 1.09
C SER A 12 -23.60 26.30 1.03
N VAL A 13 -23.04 26.64 2.20
CA VAL A 13 -21.73 27.25 2.29
C VAL A 13 -20.72 26.17 2.69
N ALA A 14 -19.69 25.96 1.87
CA ALA A 14 -18.59 25.07 2.21
C ALA A 14 -17.90 25.56 3.48
N ASP A 15 -18.13 24.89 4.61
CA ASP A 15 -17.52 25.29 5.89
C ASP A 15 -16.05 24.86 5.94
N MET A 16 -15.17 25.82 5.67
CA MET A 16 -13.71 25.63 5.76
C MET A 16 -13.19 25.68 7.20
N THR A 17 -14.05 25.91 8.20
CA THR A 17 -13.64 26.05 9.61
C THR A 17 -13.05 24.77 10.14
N ARG A 18 -13.66 23.63 9.84
CA ARG A 18 -13.18 22.29 10.23
C ARG A 18 -11.80 21.99 9.66
N ALA A 19 -11.59 22.26 8.37
CA ALA A 19 -10.28 22.05 7.73
C ALA A 19 -9.19 22.94 8.34
N LYS A 20 -9.52 24.20 8.70
CA LYS A 20 -8.60 25.12 9.39
C LYS A 20 -8.26 24.62 10.79
N GLN A 21 -9.23 24.13 11.55
CA GLN A 21 -9.03 23.59 12.88
C GLN A 21 -8.16 22.32 12.85
N MET A 22 -8.42 21.40 11.92
CA MET A 22 -7.60 20.20 11.73
C MET A 22 -6.16 20.55 11.37
N LYS A 23 -5.96 21.49 10.44
CA LYS A 23 -4.62 21.97 10.08
C LYS A 23 -3.88 22.58 11.27
N SER A 24 -4.59 23.40 12.10
CA SER A 24 -4.01 23.99 13.30
C SER A 24 -3.65 22.94 14.34
N LEU A 25 -4.51 21.95 14.57
CA LEU A 25 -4.26 20.84 15.49
C LEU A 25 -2.97 20.09 15.09
N PHE A 26 -2.87 19.62 13.86
CA PHE A 26 -1.68 18.88 13.41
C PHE A 26 -0.41 19.72 13.47
N ARG A 27 -0.49 21.02 13.13
CA ARG A 27 0.65 21.91 13.23
C ARG A 27 1.17 22.07 14.67
N ILE A 28 0.29 22.00 15.66
CA ILE A 28 0.66 22.10 17.08
C ILE A 28 1.21 20.77 17.60
N ILE A 29 0.53 19.66 17.33
CA ILE A 29 0.90 18.37 17.95
C ILE A 29 2.11 17.71 17.30
N THR A 30 2.29 17.82 15.97
CA THR A 30 3.36 17.12 15.23
C THR A 30 4.76 17.41 15.78
N PRO A 31 5.17 18.66 16.05
CA PRO A 31 6.48 18.92 16.63
C PRO A 31 6.69 18.26 18.00
N HIS A 32 5.65 18.24 18.84
CA HIS A 32 5.73 17.60 20.15
C HIS A 32 5.85 16.08 20.07
N LEU A 33 5.15 15.46 19.12
CA LEU A 33 5.24 14.02 18.86
C LEU A 33 6.65 13.64 18.37
N ASN A 34 7.18 14.40 17.40
CA ASN A 34 8.51 14.16 16.85
C ASN A 34 9.62 14.33 17.89
N LEU A 35 9.56 15.39 18.71
CA LEU A 35 10.54 15.63 19.77
C LEU A 35 10.56 14.54 20.85
N LYS A 36 9.44 13.87 21.06
CA LYS A 36 9.28 12.83 22.08
C LYS A 36 9.27 11.42 21.53
N ASP A 37 9.42 11.27 20.21
CA ASP A 37 9.34 10.00 19.50
C ASP A 37 8.06 9.21 19.81
N ILE A 38 6.91 9.92 19.82
CA ILE A 38 5.61 9.33 20.12
C ILE A 38 4.84 9.07 18.83
N PRO A 39 4.51 7.81 18.50
CA PRO A 39 3.68 7.50 17.34
C PRO A 39 2.23 7.94 17.55
N LEU A 40 1.60 8.48 16.50
CA LEU A 40 0.20 8.87 16.49
C LEU A 40 -0.53 8.13 15.36
N VAL A 41 -1.59 7.40 15.70
CA VAL A 41 -2.51 6.79 14.74
C VAL A 41 -3.84 7.54 14.76
N VAL A 42 -4.26 8.02 13.60
CA VAL A 42 -5.53 8.75 13.43
C VAL A 42 -6.44 7.97 12.51
N VAL A 43 -7.66 7.67 12.98
CA VAL A 43 -8.71 7.06 12.16
C VAL A 43 -9.59 8.18 11.61
N ASN A 44 -9.78 8.17 10.28
CA ASN A 44 -10.58 9.16 9.58
C ASN A 44 -11.45 8.46 8.52
N HIS A 45 -12.36 9.19 7.89
CA HIS A 45 -13.16 8.70 6.79
C HIS A 45 -12.75 9.38 5.48
N THR A 46 -13.05 8.71 4.37
CA THR A 46 -12.89 9.25 3.02
C THR A 46 -14.24 9.58 2.43
N TYR A 47 -14.24 10.47 1.45
CA TYR A 47 -15.39 10.72 0.58
C TYR A 47 -14.95 10.61 -0.89
N LYS A 48 -15.90 10.35 -1.77
CA LYS A 48 -15.63 10.30 -3.20
C LYS A 48 -15.62 11.70 -3.78
N GLU A 49 -14.58 12.02 -4.53
CA GLU A 49 -14.53 13.24 -5.34
C GLU A 49 -15.60 13.14 -6.45
N ILE A 50 -16.26 14.27 -6.73
CA ILE A 50 -17.26 14.35 -7.80
C ILE A 50 -16.49 14.54 -9.11
N GLY A 51 -16.60 13.57 -10.05
CA GLY A 51 -15.93 13.65 -11.34
C GLY A 51 -16.11 12.37 -12.17
N LEU A 52 -15.56 12.36 -13.38
CA LEU A 52 -15.57 11.20 -14.27
C LEU A 52 -14.80 10.00 -13.71
N PHE A 53 -13.75 10.27 -12.93
CA PHE A 53 -12.93 9.26 -12.26
C PHE A 53 -12.85 9.59 -10.77
N PRO A 54 -13.88 9.21 -9.97
CA PRO A 54 -13.96 9.57 -8.57
C PRO A 54 -12.83 8.93 -7.77
N LYS A 55 -12.08 9.77 -7.04
CA LYS A 55 -11.03 9.34 -6.11
C LYS A 55 -11.52 9.40 -4.68
N ASP A 56 -10.96 8.55 -3.83
CA ASP A 56 -11.16 8.64 -2.39
C ASP A 56 -10.30 9.79 -1.82
N ILE A 57 -10.96 10.77 -1.21
CA ILE A 57 -10.30 11.91 -0.58
C ILE A 57 -10.43 11.79 0.94
N VAL A 58 -9.32 12.00 1.64
CA VAL A 58 -9.28 12.02 3.09
C VAL A 58 -10.01 13.26 3.61
N SER A 59 -10.98 13.06 4.50
CA SER A 59 -11.77 14.14 5.09
C SER A 59 -10.91 15.05 5.99
N GLY A 60 -11.29 16.32 6.10
CA GLY A 60 -10.63 17.31 6.98
C GLY A 60 -9.55 18.16 6.30
N GLY A 61 -9.50 18.15 4.96
CA GLY A 61 -8.62 19.02 4.17
C GLY A 61 -7.17 18.55 4.14
N THR A 62 -6.29 19.41 3.60
CA THR A 62 -4.88 19.07 3.34
C THR A 62 -4.00 18.99 4.59
N GLY A 63 -4.49 19.45 5.76
CA GLY A 63 -3.70 19.48 7.00
C GLY A 63 -3.26 18.10 7.46
N ALA A 64 -4.18 17.13 7.48
CA ALA A 64 -3.87 15.74 7.80
C ALA A 64 -2.91 15.11 6.77
N TYR A 65 -3.15 15.37 5.48
CA TYR A 65 -2.32 14.83 4.41
C TYR A 65 -0.85 15.25 4.51
N TYR A 66 -0.57 16.54 4.73
CA TYR A 66 0.80 17.03 4.81
C TYR A 66 1.52 16.66 6.12
N SER A 67 0.78 16.53 7.21
CA SER A 67 1.36 16.21 8.53
C SER A 67 1.60 14.72 8.76
N SER A 68 0.99 13.83 7.97
CA SER A 68 1.14 12.39 8.13
C SER A 68 2.39 11.86 7.44
N ASP A 69 3.06 10.89 8.06
CA ASP A 69 4.15 10.12 7.45
C ASP A 69 3.62 9.02 6.53
N ALA A 70 2.46 8.45 6.88
CA ALA A 70 1.77 7.47 6.06
C ALA A 70 0.25 7.69 6.07
N ILE A 71 -0.41 7.42 4.93
CA ILE A 71 -1.86 7.45 4.77
C ILE A 71 -2.28 6.14 4.10
N TRP A 72 -3.15 5.41 4.77
CA TRP A 72 -3.71 4.15 4.29
C TRP A 72 -5.20 4.33 4.03
N ILE A 73 -5.61 4.10 2.80
CA ILE A 73 -7.03 4.03 2.43
C ILE A 73 -7.43 2.56 2.41
N VAL A 74 -8.32 2.18 3.34
CA VAL A 74 -8.69 0.79 3.58
C VAL A 74 -10.01 0.46 2.90
N GLY A 75 -9.95 -0.32 1.82
CA GLY A 75 -11.11 -0.94 1.21
C GLY A 75 -11.51 -2.22 1.95
N ARG A 76 -12.80 -2.54 1.97
CA ARG A 76 -13.33 -3.72 2.66
C ARG A 76 -14.26 -4.53 1.76
N GLN A 77 -14.04 -5.84 1.73
CA GLN A 77 -14.93 -6.82 1.10
C GLN A 77 -15.30 -7.90 2.12
N GLN A 78 -16.43 -8.57 1.92
CA GLN A 78 -16.85 -9.66 2.79
C GLN A 78 -16.12 -10.96 2.39
N GLU A 79 -15.52 -11.62 3.37
CA GLU A 79 -15.01 -12.99 3.22
C GLU A 79 -16.13 -13.97 3.55
N LYS A 80 -16.53 -14.78 2.58
CA LYS A 80 -17.67 -15.71 2.69
C LYS A 80 -17.25 -17.15 2.49
N ASP A 81 -17.84 -18.04 3.26
CA ASP A 81 -17.82 -19.48 3.02
C ASP A 81 -19.27 -19.94 2.74
N GLY A 82 -19.59 -20.13 1.46
CA GLY A 82 -20.96 -20.32 1.04
C GLY A 82 -21.84 -19.08 1.27
N LYS A 83 -22.83 -19.19 2.14
CA LYS A 83 -23.75 -18.08 2.51
C LYS A 83 -23.31 -17.34 3.78
N GLU A 84 -22.41 -17.92 4.56
CA GLU A 84 -21.97 -17.38 5.85
C GLU A 84 -20.80 -16.40 5.67
N ILE A 85 -20.85 -15.28 6.37
CA ILE A 85 -19.73 -14.32 6.42
C ILE A 85 -18.81 -14.77 7.55
N LYS A 86 -17.58 -15.17 7.23
CA LYS A 86 -16.55 -15.60 8.19
C LYS A 86 -15.58 -14.50 8.57
N GLY A 87 -15.59 -13.40 7.84
CA GLY A 87 -14.68 -12.31 8.10
C GLY A 87 -14.75 -11.24 7.03
N TYR A 88 -13.67 -10.49 6.91
CA TYR A 88 -13.49 -9.45 5.91
C TYR A 88 -12.12 -9.55 5.26
N HIS A 89 -12.10 -9.33 3.96
CA HIS A 89 -10.89 -9.07 3.19
C HIS A 89 -10.72 -7.56 3.05
N PHE A 90 -9.62 -7.05 3.57
CA PHE A 90 -9.24 -5.64 3.45
C PHE A 90 -8.15 -5.48 2.41
N VAL A 91 -8.23 -4.42 1.63
CA VAL A 91 -7.15 -3.97 0.75
C VAL A 91 -6.68 -2.61 1.25
N ILE A 92 -5.47 -2.56 1.79
CA ILE A 92 -4.84 -1.32 2.23
C ILE A 92 -4.16 -0.69 1.01
N ASN A 93 -4.69 0.43 0.54
CA ASN A 93 -4.06 1.23 -0.50
C ASN A 93 -3.16 2.26 0.16
N ILE A 94 -1.87 2.22 -0.13
CA ILE A 94 -0.89 3.18 0.38
C ILE A 94 -1.03 4.48 -0.43
N GLU A 95 -1.74 5.45 0.12
CA GLU A 95 -1.94 6.75 -0.55
C GLU A 95 -0.72 7.65 -0.38
N LYS A 96 -0.07 7.58 0.78
CA LYS A 96 1.16 8.29 1.10
C LYS A 96 2.02 7.43 2.01
N SER A 97 3.33 7.43 1.80
CA SER A 97 4.28 6.83 2.73
C SER A 97 5.69 7.39 2.49
N ARG A 98 6.50 7.42 3.55
CA ARG A 98 7.94 7.73 3.46
C ARG A 98 8.80 6.47 3.35
N HIS A 99 8.24 5.29 3.62
CA HIS A 99 9.00 4.03 3.75
C HIS A 99 8.54 2.93 2.80
N VAL A 100 7.29 3.03 2.33
CA VAL A 100 6.68 2.05 1.44
C VAL A 100 6.30 2.74 0.14
N ARG A 101 6.48 2.06 -0.98
CA ARG A 101 6.12 2.58 -2.30
C ARG A 101 4.65 2.99 -2.32
N GLU A 102 4.38 4.24 -2.65
CA GLU A 102 3.02 4.77 -2.81
C GLU A 102 2.27 4.01 -3.91
N LYS A 103 0.94 3.99 -3.81
CA LYS A 103 0.02 3.22 -4.67
C LYS A 103 0.16 1.70 -4.57
N SER A 104 1.00 1.19 -3.67
CA SER A 104 1.01 -0.23 -3.34
C SER A 104 -0.31 -0.65 -2.69
N LYS A 105 -0.70 -1.91 -2.93
CA LYS A 105 -1.89 -2.54 -2.36
C LYS A 105 -1.46 -3.70 -1.49
N ILE A 106 -1.87 -3.70 -0.23
CA ILE A 106 -1.55 -4.76 0.73
C ILE A 106 -2.86 -5.45 1.12
N PRO A 107 -3.10 -6.68 0.67
CA PRO A 107 -4.28 -7.45 1.04
C PRO A 107 -4.13 -8.04 2.45
N ILE A 108 -5.18 -7.95 3.27
CA ILE A 108 -5.23 -8.52 4.62
C ILE A 108 -6.61 -9.16 4.82
N THR A 109 -6.63 -10.41 5.24
CA THR A 109 -7.88 -11.10 5.63
C THR A 109 -7.96 -11.16 7.15
N VAL A 110 -9.11 -10.75 7.67
CA VAL A 110 -9.45 -10.78 9.10
C VAL A 110 -10.64 -11.70 9.28
N THR A 111 -10.47 -12.79 10.02
CA THR A 111 -11.56 -13.71 10.36
C THR A 111 -12.13 -13.38 11.72
N PHE A 112 -13.42 -13.68 11.94
CA PHE A 112 -14.07 -13.41 13.25
C PHE A 112 -13.51 -14.27 14.37
N GLU A 113 -13.06 -15.48 14.06
CA GLU A 113 -12.54 -16.43 15.05
C GLU A 113 -11.04 -16.27 15.30
N GLY A 114 -10.26 -16.01 14.22
CA GLY A 114 -8.79 -16.03 14.28
C GLY A 114 -8.13 -14.65 14.18
N GLY A 115 -8.89 -13.59 13.92
CA GLY A 115 -8.32 -12.25 13.70
C GLY A 115 -7.47 -12.18 12.43
N ILE A 116 -6.35 -11.46 12.47
CA ILE A 116 -5.44 -11.30 11.34
C ILE A 116 -4.44 -12.46 11.29
N SER A 117 -4.44 -13.20 10.18
CA SER A 117 -3.40 -14.20 9.94
C SER A 117 -2.04 -13.54 9.68
N LYS A 118 -0.98 -14.11 10.29
CA LYS A 118 0.40 -13.67 10.07
C LYS A 118 0.82 -13.76 8.58
N TRP A 119 0.23 -14.69 7.85
CA TRP A 119 0.52 -14.99 6.45
C TRP A 119 -0.51 -14.36 5.50
N SER A 120 -1.37 -13.49 6.03
CA SER A 120 -2.42 -12.84 5.25
C SER A 120 -1.85 -12.03 4.09
N GLY A 121 -2.42 -12.22 2.90
CA GLY A 121 -2.01 -11.52 1.68
C GLY A 121 -0.79 -12.12 0.97
N LEU A 122 -0.03 -13.03 1.58
CA LEU A 122 1.14 -13.63 0.94
C LEU A 122 0.79 -14.45 -0.30
N LEU A 123 -0.36 -15.12 -0.31
CA LEU A 123 -0.80 -15.90 -1.47
C LEU A 123 -0.93 -15.01 -2.71
N ASP A 124 -1.61 -13.87 -2.58
CA ASP A 124 -1.80 -12.92 -3.69
C ASP A 124 -0.48 -12.31 -4.16
N VAL A 125 0.41 -12.00 -3.21
CA VAL A 125 1.72 -11.42 -3.52
C VAL A 125 2.64 -12.44 -4.20
N ALA A 126 2.64 -13.68 -3.74
CA ALA A 126 3.43 -14.76 -4.31
C ALA A 126 2.92 -15.17 -5.70
N GLU A 127 1.59 -15.19 -5.91
CA GLU A 127 0.98 -15.41 -7.24
C GLU A 127 1.40 -14.32 -8.22
N GLN A 128 1.36 -13.05 -7.80
CA GLN A 128 1.77 -11.91 -8.62
C GLN A 128 3.28 -11.89 -8.94
N GLY A 129 4.10 -12.46 -8.08
CA GLY A 129 5.54 -12.60 -8.27
C GLY A 129 5.96 -13.84 -9.06
N GLY A 130 5.02 -14.73 -9.40
CA GLY A 130 5.32 -15.98 -10.11
C GLY A 130 5.83 -17.12 -9.21
N TYR A 131 5.83 -16.95 -7.87
CA TYR A 131 6.22 -17.98 -6.91
C TYR A 131 5.13 -19.02 -6.66
N ILE A 132 3.93 -18.67 -7.01
CA ILE A 132 2.77 -19.58 -6.98
C ILE A 132 2.10 -19.54 -8.33
N ASN A 133 1.96 -20.69 -8.95
CA ASN A 133 1.23 -20.90 -10.19
C ASN A 133 -0.19 -21.42 -9.88
N LYS A 134 -1.11 -21.19 -10.82
CA LYS A 134 -2.51 -21.60 -10.74
C LYS A 134 -2.86 -22.43 -11.98
N PRO A 135 -2.38 -23.67 -12.05
CA PRO A 135 -2.56 -24.53 -13.23
C PRO A 135 -4.03 -24.85 -13.51
N LYS A 136 -4.88 -24.79 -12.48
CA LYS A 136 -6.32 -25.01 -12.56
C LYS A 136 -7.04 -24.08 -11.58
N MET A 137 -8.25 -23.65 -11.92
CA MET A 137 -9.05 -22.76 -11.06
C MET A 137 -9.18 -23.31 -9.63
N GLY A 138 -8.71 -22.50 -8.67
CA GLY A 138 -8.73 -22.83 -7.23
C GLY A 138 -7.70 -23.87 -6.78
N TRP A 139 -6.75 -24.23 -7.63
CA TRP A 139 -5.64 -25.10 -7.32
C TRP A 139 -4.32 -24.39 -7.57
N TYR A 140 -3.39 -24.52 -6.66
CA TYR A 140 -2.13 -23.80 -6.62
C TYR A 140 -0.96 -24.76 -6.46
N GLU A 141 0.18 -24.39 -7.02
CA GLU A 141 1.45 -25.05 -6.84
C GLU A 141 2.56 -24.03 -6.58
N ALA A 142 3.50 -24.39 -5.72
CA ALA A 142 4.67 -23.58 -5.42
C ALA A 142 5.73 -23.79 -6.49
N ILE A 143 6.30 -22.71 -6.99
CA ILE A 143 7.33 -22.70 -8.02
C ILE A 143 8.47 -21.79 -7.59
N ASP A 144 9.70 -22.16 -7.94
CA ASP A 144 10.81 -21.22 -7.96
C ASP A 144 10.83 -20.51 -9.32
N PRO A 145 10.54 -19.21 -9.41
CA PRO A 145 10.49 -18.50 -10.67
C PRO A 145 11.85 -18.38 -11.37
N ALA A 146 12.96 -18.52 -10.63
CA ALA A 146 14.30 -18.45 -11.20
C ALA A 146 14.69 -19.72 -11.96
N THR A 147 14.27 -20.88 -11.46
CA THR A 147 14.61 -22.19 -12.05
C THR A 147 13.44 -22.83 -12.79
N GLY A 148 12.21 -22.41 -12.51
CA GLY A 148 10.98 -23.07 -12.99
C GLY A 148 10.65 -24.38 -12.27
N GLU A 149 11.38 -24.72 -11.19
CA GLU A 149 11.17 -25.93 -10.43
C GLU A 149 9.88 -25.88 -9.62
N VAL A 150 9.07 -26.93 -9.67
CA VAL A 150 7.87 -27.09 -8.84
C VAL A 150 8.29 -27.61 -7.46
N LEU A 151 8.05 -26.79 -6.43
CA LEU A 151 8.47 -27.08 -5.05
C LEU A 151 7.40 -27.83 -4.24
N SER A 152 6.16 -27.84 -4.69
CA SER A 152 5.06 -28.54 -4.01
C SER A 152 4.89 -29.96 -4.58
N GLU A 153 4.74 -30.95 -3.70
CA GLU A 153 4.54 -32.36 -4.11
C GLU A 153 3.18 -32.60 -4.79
N LYS A 154 2.21 -31.74 -4.52
CA LYS A 154 0.84 -31.84 -5.04
C LYS A 154 0.22 -30.45 -5.19
N LEU A 155 -0.87 -30.38 -5.96
CA LEU A 155 -1.69 -29.19 -6.02
C LEU A 155 -2.41 -28.96 -4.68
N LEU A 156 -2.42 -27.71 -4.24
CA LEU A 156 -2.99 -27.27 -2.96
C LEU A 156 -4.19 -26.34 -3.20
N ARG A 157 -5.10 -26.30 -2.24
CA ARG A 157 -6.15 -25.29 -2.20
C ARG A 157 -5.68 -24.04 -1.45
N ALA A 158 -6.24 -22.88 -1.73
CA ALA A 158 -5.92 -21.64 -1.01
C ALA A 158 -6.02 -21.81 0.53
N LYS A 159 -7.02 -22.51 1.04
CA LYS A 159 -7.18 -22.83 2.46
C LYS A 159 -6.03 -23.63 3.07
N GLU A 160 -5.37 -24.46 2.27
CA GLU A 160 -4.21 -25.27 2.70
C GLU A 160 -2.91 -24.47 2.72
N ILE A 161 -2.86 -23.34 2.02
CA ILE A 161 -1.69 -22.47 1.88
C ILE A 161 -1.74 -21.29 2.86
N VAL A 162 -2.86 -20.56 2.89
CA VAL A 162 -2.96 -19.23 3.55
C VAL A 162 -2.54 -19.25 5.03
N ASN A 163 -2.86 -20.32 5.77
CA ASN A 163 -2.52 -20.44 7.20
C ASN A 163 -1.43 -21.50 7.47
N ASN A 164 -0.77 -21.98 6.44
CA ASN A 164 0.25 -23.02 6.55
C ASN A 164 1.63 -22.40 6.78
N LYS A 165 2.07 -22.42 8.04
CA LYS A 165 3.37 -21.89 8.44
C LYS A 165 4.52 -22.60 7.71
N ASP A 166 4.48 -23.92 7.65
CA ASP A 166 5.59 -24.72 7.10
C ASP A 166 5.73 -24.51 5.59
N PHE A 167 4.59 -24.34 4.89
CA PHE A 167 4.59 -23.96 3.49
C PHE A 167 5.31 -22.62 3.26
N TRP A 168 4.97 -21.57 4.02
CA TRP A 168 5.59 -20.27 3.86
C TRP A 168 7.06 -20.23 4.28
N LEU A 169 7.43 -20.97 5.32
CA LEU A 169 8.84 -21.08 5.70
C LEU A 169 9.64 -21.77 4.60
N MET A 170 9.13 -22.85 4.02
CA MET A 170 9.76 -23.54 2.87
C MET A 170 9.91 -22.59 1.68
N MET A 171 8.90 -21.78 1.35
CA MET A 171 8.96 -20.78 0.28
C MET A 171 10.05 -19.74 0.53
N PHE A 172 10.16 -19.20 1.75
CA PHE A 172 11.21 -18.23 2.12
C PHE A 172 12.62 -18.82 2.16
N GLU A 173 12.75 -20.12 2.37
CA GLU A 173 14.03 -20.82 2.46
C GLU A 173 14.54 -21.27 1.07
N LYS A 174 13.62 -21.71 0.20
CA LYS A 174 13.97 -22.26 -1.11
C LYS A 174 13.93 -21.23 -2.25
N THR A 175 13.35 -20.06 -2.03
CA THR A 175 13.20 -19.01 -3.06
C THR A 175 13.61 -17.64 -2.53
N ASP A 176 13.77 -16.69 -3.44
CA ASP A 176 14.01 -15.27 -3.13
C ASP A 176 12.71 -14.47 -2.86
N LEU A 177 11.60 -15.15 -2.54
CA LEU A 177 10.30 -14.53 -2.27
C LEU A 177 10.38 -13.38 -1.25
N LYS A 178 11.25 -13.52 -0.23
CA LYS A 178 11.45 -12.48 0.78
C LYS A 178 12.05 -11.21 0.18
N ASP A 179 13.05 -11.36 -0.68
CA ASP A 179 13.71 -10.24 -1.36
C ASP A 179 12.79 -9.61 -2.40
N TYR A 180 12.01 -10.42 -3.10
CA TYR A 180 10.95 -9.92 -3.99
C TYR A 180 9.94 -9.05 -3.24
N ILE A 181 9.43 -9.49 -2.08
CA ILE A 181 8.50 -8.71 -1.25
C ILE A 181 9.16 -7.41 -0.81
N HIS A 182 10.40 -7.47 -0.34
CA HIS A 182 11.16 -6.31 0.08
C HIS A 182 11.28 -5.30 -1.08
N ASN A 183 11.79 -5.72 -2.22
CA ASN A 183 12.01 -4.87 -3.40
C ASN A 183 10.70 -4.30 -3.98
N ARG A 184 9.59 -5.06 -3.86
CA ARG A 184 8.29 -4.62 -4.35
C ARG A 184 7.70 -3.47 -3.52
N TYR A 185 7.87 -3.50 -2.21
CA TYR A 185 7.21 -2.58 -1.29
C TYR A 185 8.13 -1.54 -0.67
N SER A 186 9.44 -1.80 -0.54
CA SER A 186 10.37 -0.80 -0.03
C SER A 186 10.59 0.33 -1.03
N MET A 187 10.90 1.48 -0.49
CA MET A 187 11.50 2.57 -1.25
C MET A 187 13.00 2.45 -1.02
N ASP A 188 13.76 2.26 -2.10
CA ASP A 188 15.20 2.35 -2.01
C ASP A 188 15.59 3.73 -1.52
N ALA A 189 16.38 3.77 -0.46
CA ALA A 189 16.93 5.01 0.07
C ALA A 189 18.00 5.54 -0.89
N GLY A 190 17.51 6.06 -2.05
CA GLY A 190 18.22 7.01 -2.87
C GLY A 190 19.67 6.75 -3.22
N GLY A 191 19.98 5.62 -3.82
CA GLY A 191 21.13 5.59 -4.75
C GLY A 191 20.79 6.40 -5.99
N LEU A 192 21.67 7.27 -6.46
CA LEU A 192 21.54 7.82 -7.81
C LEU A 192 21.45 6.64 -8.77
N ILE A 193 20.38 6.61 -9.59
CA ILE A 193 20.31 5.66 -10.69
C ILE A 193 21.40 6.08 -11.65
N MET A 194 22.53 5.42 -11.56
CA MET A 194 23.55 5.49 -12.59
C MET A 194 23.04 4.63 -13.73
N HIS A 195 22.45 5.27 -14.74
CA HIS A 195 22.25 4.60 -16.03
C HIS A 195 23.62 4.17 -16.53
N GLU A 196 23.81 2.88 -16.77
CA GLU A 196 25.05 2.34 -17.33
C GLU A 196 25.24 2.71 -18.82
N ASP A 197 24.29 3.39 -19.44
CA ASP A 197 24.42 3.96 -20.78
C ASP A 197 24.95 5.40 -20.66
N LYS A 198 26.15 5.48 -20.74
CA LYS A 198 27.20 6.42 -20.53
C LYS A 198 27.38 7.37 -21.70
N GLU A 199 26.69 8.43 -21.62
CA GLU A 199 27.33 9.69 -21.94
C GLU A 199 27.83 10.27 -20.64
N THR A 200 29.12 10.31 -20.45
CA THR A 200 29.71 10.97 -19.28
C THR A 200 29.37 12.45 -19.35
N THR A 201 29.26 13.12 -18.20
CA THR A 201 28.99 14.56 -18.16
C THR A 201 30.01 15.37 -19.00
N ALA A 202 31.20 14.81 -19.20
CA ALA A 202 32.22 15.34 -20.11
C ALA A 202 31.77 15.30 -21.58
N ASP A 203 31.20 14.20 -22.04
CA ASP A 203 30.74 14.03 -23.42
C ASP A 203 29.57 14.98 -23.78
N ILE A 204 28.73 15.32 -22.78
CA ILE A 204 27.63 16.28 -22.94
C ILE A 204 28.18 17.72 -23.06
N ILE A 205 29.19 18.06 -22.23
CA ILE A 205 29.80 19.40 -22.25
C ILE A 205 30.59 19.64 -23.56
N ASP A 206 31.31 18.63 -24.04
CA ASP A 206 32.07 18.75 -25.28
C ASP A 206 31.14 18.89 -26.52
N ASN A 207 29.99 18.21 -26.52
CA ASN A 207 29.01 18.36 -27.60
C ASN A 207 28.29 19.74 -27.59
N GLU A 208 28.06 20.34 -26.40
CA GLU A 208 27.47 21.69 -26.33
C GLU A 208 28.45 22.82 -26.74
N VAL A 209 29.76 22.57 -26.63
CA VAL A 209 30.79 23.55 -27.03
C VAL A 209 31.01 23.56 -28.55
N GLU A 210 30.86 22.40 -29.22
CA GLU A 210 31.00 22.30 -30.66
C GLU A 210 29.80 22.90 -31.44
N GLU A 211 28.58 22.99 -30.85
CA GLU A 211 27.42 23.60 -31.50
C GLU A 211 27.37 25.14 -31.42
N HIS A 212 28.26 25.79 -30.69
CA HIS A 212 28.28 27.23 -30.50
C HIS A 212 29.39 27.96 -31.29
N ASP A 213 30.21 27.24 -32.06
CA ASP A 213 31.33 27.83 -32.85
C ASP A 213 31.09 27.85 -34.39
N ASP A 214 29.84 27.69 -34.87
CA ASP A 214 29.46 27.87 -36.27
C ASP A 214 28.61 29.14 -36.53
#